data_94fb782dea7361e30cc7bcebcdee825b
#
_entry.id   94fb782dea7361e30cc7bcebcdee825b
#
_cell.length_a   1.000
_cell.length_b   1.000
_cell.length_c   1.000
_cell.angle_alpha   90.00
_cell.angle_beta   90.00
_cell.angle_gamma   90.00
#
_symmetry.space_group_name_H-M   'P 1'
#
loop_
_entity.id
_entity.type
_entity.pdbx_description
1 polymer ?
#
loop_
_entity_poly.entity_id
_entity_poly.type
_entity_poly.pdbx_seq_one_letter_code
_entity_poly.pdbx_strand_id
1 'polypeptide(L)'
;MMSLSQFKREANWFMVYYLLLVHLGALEGLRRIFFCKWETFPAFVIIYYATGLGITMGAHRLWAHRSYKAHGILRFFLMLCNSMANQGTIFHWTRDHRVHHKYSDTVADPHNSGRGFFFAHMGWLLVKKDPRVHEAGTKLSYDDLWADWTVVMQEKLNPWGNLFMCFVFPTLVGVQIAGEDWKNALFVLGFLRYVLVLHATWLVNSAAHFYGYHPYDNTPPSENWFVSLWAIGEGWHNWHHKFPYDYATSEFGVTSQFNPTKLTIDIMAVIGLVTDRKRATDIWGKIKESKEKDATFKDPKGDDPSHAFSELKAKAN
;
A
#
# COMPACT_ATOMS: atom_id res chain seq x y z
N MET A 1 5.75 -13.68 22.67
CA MET A 1 6.94 -13.63 21.79
C MET A 1 7.27 -15.03 21.28
N MET A 2 7.56 -15.20 19.97
CA MET A 2 7.96 -16.49 19.39
C MET A 2 9.37 -16.87 19.92
N SER A 3 9.59 -18.13 20.32
CA SER A 3 10.93 -18.60 20.70
C SER A 3 11.83 -18.72 19.48
N LEU A 4 13.17 -18.68 19.67
CA LEU A 4 14.13 -18.83 18.57
C LEU A 4 13.99 -20.17 17.84
N SER A 5 13.71 -21.26 18.58
CA SER A 5 13.47 -22.58 18.00
C SER A 5 12.17 -22.64 17.19
N GLN A 6 11.13 -21.96 17.63
CA GLN A 6 9.86 -21.84 16.91
C GLN A 6 10.07 -21.00 15.64
N PHE A 7 10.76 -19.86 15.74
CA PHE A 7 11.09 -19.03 14.56
C PHE A 7 11.84 -19.85 13.52
N LYS A 8 12.87 -20.60 13.89
CA LYS A 8 13.64 -21.43 12.94
C LYS A 8 12.77 -22.43 12.16
N ARG A 9 11.72 -22.98 12.78
CA ARG A 9 10.79 -23.92 12.12
C ARG A 9 9.78 -23.23 11.20
N GLU A 10 9.32 -22.06 11.60
CA GLU A 10 8.26 -21.33 10.91
C GLU A 10 8.80 -20.31 9.91
N ALA A 11 10.11 -20.02 9.92
CA ALA A 11 10.72 -19.03 9.04
C ALA A 11 10.56 -19.39 7.56
N ASN A 12 10.23 -18.37 6.78
CA ASN A 12 10.35 -18.38 5.34
C ASN A 12 11.77 -17.93 4.97
N TRP A 13 12.72 -18.87 4.96
CA TRP A 13 14.14 -18.58 4.77
C TRP A 13 14.44 -17.88 3.44
N PHE A 14 13.68 -18.16 2.38
CA PHE A 14 13.82 -17.44 1.12
C PHE A 14 13.54 -15.94 1.33
N MET A 15 12.43 -15.59 1.97
CA MET A 15 12.08 -14.19 2.24
C MET A 15 13.04 -13.53 3.24
N VAL A 16 13.52 -14.28 4.23
CA VAL A 16 14.54 -13.75 5.19
C VAL A 16 15.80 -13.31 4.43
N TYR A 17 16.36 -14.18 3.58
CA TYR A 17 17.58 -13.84 2.80
C TYR A 17 17.30 -12.79 1.74
N TYR A 18 16.15 -12.86 1.06
CA TYR A 18 15.76 -11.87 0.06
C TYR A 18 15.64 -10.46 0.68
N LEU A 19 14.89 -10.32 1.77
CA LEU A 19 14.73 -9.04 2.44
C LEU A 19 16.05 -8.54 3.02
N LEU A 20 16.87 -9.40 3.61
CA LEU A 20 18.20 -9.02 4.05
C LEU A 20 19.03 -8.45 2.89
N LEU A 21 19.07 -9.14 1.75
CA LEU A 21 19.84 -8.70 0.58
C LEU A 21 19.38 -7.35 0.06
N VAL A 22 18.06 -7.15 -0.10
CA VAL A 22 17.55 -5.88 -0.64
C VAL A 22 17.75 -4.72 0.33
N HIS A 23 17.70 -4.95 1.67
CA HIS A 23 18.02 -3.92 2.66
C HIS A 23 19.50 -3.56 2.66
N LEU A 24 20.40 -4.55 2.52
CA LEU A 24 21.82 -4.26 2.35
C LEU A 24 22.08 -3.46 1.07
N GLY A 25 21.40 -3.78 -0.02
CA GLY A 25 21.43 -2.98 -1.25
C GLY A 25 20.91 -1.57 -1.05
N ALA A 26 19.84 -1.40 -0.27
CA ALA A 26 19.29 -0.08 0.06
C ALA A 26 20.23 0.75 0.95
N LEU A 27 20.93 0.14 1.89
CA LEU A 27 21.96 0.82 2.71
C LEU A 27 23.11 1.33 1.83
N GLU A 28 23.56 0.52 0.86
CA GLU A 28 24.55 0.99 -0.12
C GLU A 28 23.96 2.12 -0.99
N GLY A 29 22.68 2.05 -1.37
CA GLY A 29 21.98 3.13 -2.06
C GLY A 29 21.94 4.42 -1.23
N LEU A 30 21.66 4.31 0.07
CA LEU A 30 21.67 5.46 1.00
C LEU A 30 23.06 6.09 1.11
N ARG A 31 24.12 5.27 1.10
CA ARG A 31 25.51 5.76 1.05
C ARG A 31 25.79 6.49 -0.28
N ARG A 32 25.32 5.93 -1.40
CA ARG A 32 25.61 6.43 -2.75
C ARG A 32 24.81 7.69 -3.11
N ILE A 33 23.66 7.93 -2.51
CA ILE A 33 22.79 9.06 -2.86
C ILE A 33 23.52 10.41 -2.77
N PHE A 34 24.50 10.54 -1.89
CA PHE A 34 25.32 11.74 -1.72
C PHE A 34 26.35 11.96 -2.85
N PHE A 35 26.55 10.99 -3.71
CA PHE A 35 27.48 11.04 -4.84
C PHE A 35 26.74 11.01 -6.19
N CYS A 36 25.41 11.02 -6.17
CA CYS A 36 24.60 11.01 -7.37
C CYS A 36 24.57 12.41 -8.04
N LYS A 37 24.39 12.38 -9.34
CA LYS A 37 24.05 13.60 -10.09
C LYS A 37 22.70 14.13 -9.64
N TRP A 38 22.48 15.44 -9.76
CA TRP A 38 21.22 16.05 -9.32
C TRP A 38 20.02 15.55 -10.15
N GLU A 39 20.21 15.18 -11.41
CA GLU A 39 19.18 14.62 -12.31
C GLU A 39 18.63 13.29 -11.83
N THR A 40 19.37 12.59 -10.97
CA THR A 40 18.94 11.34 -10.35
C THR A 40 17.79 11.54 -9.36
N PHE A 41 17.70 12.70 -8.70
CA PHE A 41 16.66 12.97 -7.72
C PHE A 41 15.26 13.10 -8.32
N PRO A 42 14.99 13.90 -9.37
CA PRO A 42 13.69 13.88 -10.02
C PRO A 42 13.33 12.50 -10.60
N ALA A 43 14.29 11.76 -11.15
CA ALA A 43 14.06 10.39 -11.61
C ALA A 43 13.62 9.48 -10.44
N PHE A 44 14.27 9.59 -9.28
CA PHE A 44 13.90 8.87 -8.07
C PHE A 44 12.45 9.16 -7.65
N VAL A 45 12.09 10.44 -7.55
CA VAL A 45 10.72 10.86 -7.16
C VAL A 45 9.67 10.35 -8.14
N ILE A 46 9.92 10.48 -9.45
CA ILE A 46 8.99 10.01 -10.48
C ILE A 46 8.81 8.50 -10.41
N ILE A 47 9.90 7.73 -10.31
CA ILE A 47 9.84 6.27 -10.26
C ILE A 47 9.22 5.79 -8.92
N TYR A 48 9.53 6.45 -7.80
CA TYR A 48 8.88 6.18 -6.51
C TYR A 48 7.36 6.36 -6.61
N TYR A 49 6.92 7.49 -7.16
CA TYR A 49 5.52 7.79 -7.33
C TYR A 49 4.82 6.82 -8.28
N ALA A 50 5.41 6.53 -9.45
CA ALA A 50 4.88 5.56 -10.40
C ALA A 50 4.75 4.16 -9.76
N THR A 51 5.78 3.73 -9.02
CA THR A 51 5.76 2.46 -8.28
C THR A 51 4.63 2.44 -7.23
N GLY A 52 4.50 3.52 -6.47
CA GLY A 52 3.42 3.70 -5.50
C GLY A 52 2.03 3.61 -6.15
N LEU A 53 1.82 4.26 -7.31
CA LEU A 53 0.56 4.18 -8.07
C LEU A 53 0.25 2.75 -8.54
N GLY A 54 1.27 1.94 -8.87
CA GLY A 54 1.08 0.52 -9.20
C GLY A 54 0.41 -0.27 -8.06
N ILE A 55 0.69 0.11 -6.80
CA ILE A 55 0.04 -0.46 -5.62
C ILE A 55 -1.28 0.26 -5.33
N THR A 56 -1.26 1.56 -5.09
CA THR A 56 -2.40 2.30 -4.54
C THR A 56 -3.53 2.48 -5.54
N MET A 57 -3.24 2.97 -6.75
CA MET A 57 -4.18 3.13 -7.84
C MET A 57 -4.51 1.77 -8.48
N GLY A 58 -3.48 0.92 -8.70
CA GLY A 58 -3.60 -0.39 -9.35
C GLY A 58 -4.11 -1.48 -8.42
N ALA A 59 -3.19 -2.22 -7.78
CA ALA A 59 -3.49 -3.43 -7.00
C ALA A 59 -4.59 -3.20 -5.96
N HIS A 60 -4.55 -2.08 -5.26
CA HIS A 60 -5.46 -1.73 -4.18
C HIS A 60 -6.84 -1.29 -4.71
N ARG A 61 -6.92 -0.10 -5.33
CA ARG A 61 -8.24 0.51 -5.65
C ARG A 61 -8.89 -0.08 -6.90
N LEU A 62 -8.11 -0.40 -7.95
CA LEU A 62 -8.66 -0.96 -9.19
C LEU A 62 -8.96 -2.45 -9.04
N TRP A 63 -7.93 -3.27 -8.73
CA TRP A 63 -8.08 -4.73 -8.77
C TRP A 63 -8.62 -5.33 -7.48
N ALA A 64 -8.22 -4.85 -6.28
CA ALA A 64 -8.75 -5.41 -5.04
C ALA A 64 -10.18 -4.94 -4.78
N HIS A 65 -10.43 -3.64 -4.81
CA HIS A 65 -11.71 -3.05 -4.42
C HIS A 65 -12.66 -2.77 -5.57
N ARG A 66 -12.19 -2.81 -6.83
CA ARG A 66 -13.04 -2.50 -8.00
C ARG A 66 -13.78 -1.18 -7.82
N SER A 67 -13.06 -0.19 -7.27
CA SER A 67 -13.64 1.09 -6.88
C SER A 67 -13.85 2.05 -8.06
N TYR A 68 -13.28 1.72 -9.21
CA TYR A 68 -13.48 2.40 -10.50
C TYR A 68 -13.18 1.43 -11.65
N LYS A 69 -13.47 1.85 -12.90
CA LYS A 69 -13.07 1.14 -14.11
C LYS A 69 -11.96 1.88 -14.85
N ALA A 70 -11.02 1.15 -15.45
CA ALA A 70 -9.90 1.71 -16.19
C ALA A 70 -9.82 1.17 -17.61
N HIS A 71 -9.44 2.03 -18.56
CA HIS A 71 -9.15 1.64 -19.94
C HIS A 71 -7.95 0.68 -20.00
N GLY A 72 -7.90 -0.20 -21.01
CA GLY A 72 -6.85 -1.21 -21.15
C GLY A 72 -5.42 -0.66 -21.13
N ILE A 73 -5.18 0.50 -21.76
CA ILE A 73 -3.88 1.18 -21.76
C ILE A 73 -3.46 1.56 -20.33
N LEU A 74 -4.38 2.13 -19.55
CA LEU A 74 -4.09 2.48 -18.16
C LEU A 74 -3.85 1.24 -17.30
N ARG A 75 -4.63 0.16 -17.49
CA ARG A 75 -4.40 -1.11 -16.80
C ARG A 75 -3.02 -1.68 -17.11
N PHE A 76 -2.60 -1.64 -18.37
CA PHE A 76 -1.25 -2.08 -18.77
C PHE A 76 -0.16 -1.25 -18.10
N PHE A 77 -0.29 0.08 -18.11
CA PHE A 77 0.65 0.97 -17.41
C PHE A 77 0.71 0.68 -15.90
N LEU A 78 -0.45 0.53 -15.24
CA LEU A 78 -0.51 0.21 -13.82
C LEU A 78 0.07 -1.19 -13.50
N MET A 79 -0.06 -2.15 -14.41
CA MET A 79 0.59 -3.46 -14.29
C MET A 79 2.12 -3.33 -14.29
N LEU A 80 2.69 -2.53 -15.19
CA LEU A 80 4.14 -2.26 -15.21
C LEU A 80 4.60 -1.56 -13.91
N CYS A 81 3.83 -0.57 -13.44
CA CYS A 81 4.10 0.12 -12.18
C CYS A 81 4.01 -0.83 -10.97
N ASN A 82 3.04 -1.75 -10.96
CA ASN A 82 2.94 -2.79 -9.94
C ASN A 82 4.12 -3.77 -9.99
N SER A 83 4.57 -4.13 -11.18
CA SER A 83 5.77 -4.96 -11.35
C SER A 83 7.02 -4.26 -10.82
N MET A 84 7.13 -2.92 -10.93
CA MET A 84 8.20 -2.14 -10.29
C MET A 84 8.16 -2.20 -8.76
N ALA A 85 6.97 -2.38 -8.16
CA ALA A 85 6.83 -2.51 -6.71
C ALA A 85 7.32 -3.88 -6.19
N ASN A 86 7.31 -4.89 -7.04
CA ASN A 86 7.77 -6.27 -6.76
C ASN A 86 7.29 -6.81 -5.40
N GLN A 87 6.00 -6.61 -5.11
CA GLN A 87 5.32 -7.09 -3.90
C GLN A 87 4.48 -8.37 -4.18
N GLY A 88 4.96 -9.21 -5.07
CA GLY A 88 4.21 -10.30 -5.69
C GLY A 88 3.51 -9.85 -6.97
N THR A 89 2.65 -10.70 -7.53
CA THR A 89 1.83 -10.33 -8.68
C THR A 89 0.58 -9.59 -8.22
N ILE A 90 -0.12 -8.93 -9.14
CA ILE A 90 -1.43 -8.29 -8.89
C ILE A 90 -2.38 -9.31 -8.26
N PHE A 91 -2.39 -10.55 -8.78
CA PHE A 91 -3.25 -11.62 -8.24
C PHE A 91 -2.92 -11.92 -6.77
N HIS A 92 -1.64 -12.14 -6.43
CA HIS A 92 -1.22 -12.45 -5.06
C HIS A 92 -1.52 -11.31 -4.09
N TRP A 93 -1.18 -10.09 -4.48
CA TRP A 93 -1.42 -8.88 -3.69
C TRP A 93 -2.92 -8.69 -3.43
N THR A 94 -3.73 -8.76 -4.49
CA THR A 94 -5.19 -8.58 -4.42
C THR A 94 -5.87 -9.66 -3.59
N ARG A 95 -5.45 -10.92 -3.75
CA ARG A 95 -5.96 -12.04 -2.94
C ARG A 95 -5.75 -11.78 -1.45
N ASP A 96 -4.52 -11.49 -1.06
CA ASP A 96 -4.17 -11.27 0.34
C ASP A 96 -4.90 -10.03 0.91
N HIS A 97 -5.05 -8.99 0.11
CA HIS A 97 -5.77 -7.78 0.51
C HIS A 97 -7.28 -7.99 0.66
N ARG A 98 -7.92 -8.76 -0.22
CA ARG A 98 -9.33 -9.14 -0.06
C ARG A 98 -9.55 -10.01 1.18
N VAL A 99 -8.59 -10.90 1.50
CA VAL A 99 -8.62 -11.68 2.75
C VAL A 99 -8.48 -10.76 3.96
N HIS A 100 -7.53 -9.81 3.93
CA HIS A 100 -7.34 -8.82 4.98
C HIS A 100 -8.63 -8.05 5.26
N HIS A 101 -9.30 -7.47 4.28
CA HIS A 101 -10.55 -6.74 4.49
C HIS A 101 -11.68 -7.58 5.07
N LYS A 102 -11.76 -8.85 4.69
CA LYS A 102 -12.80 -9.75 5.20
C LYS A 102 -12.53 -10.26 6.62
N TYR A 103 -11.25 -10.40 6.99
CA TYR A 103 -10.81 -11.01 8.24
C TYR A 103 -9.84 -10.12 9.02
N SER A 104 -9.94 -8.79 8.85
CA SER A 104 -9.02 -7.79 9.41
C SER A 104 -8.76 -8.07 10.90
N ASP A 105 -7.48 -8.07 11.27
CA ASP A 105 -6.97 -8.26 12.64
C ASP A 105 -7.37 -9.58 13.32
N THR A 106 -7.82 -10.58 12.55
CA THR A 106 -8.06 -11.94 13.04
C THR A 106 -6.88 -12.87 12.71
N VAL A 107 -6.99 -14.12 13.16
CA VAL A 107 -5.98 -15.16 12.86
C VAL A 107 -5.90 -15.54 11.38
N ALA A 108 -6.91 -15.21 10.59
CA ALA A 108 -6.95 -15.42 9.14
C ALA A 108 -6.46 -14.20 8.33
N ASP A 109 -6.09 -13.09 9.01
CA ASP A 109 -5.49 -11.92 8.37
C ASP A 109 -4.01 -12.19 8.06
N PRO A 110 -3.54 -11.98 6.80
CA PRO A 110 -2.13 -12.17 6.45
C PRO A 110 -1.16 -11.36 7.30
N HIS A 111 -1.51 -10.15 7.69
CA HIS A 111 -0.67 -9.21 8.44
C HIS A 111 -1.33 -8.68 9.71
N ASN A 112 -2.08 -9.55 10.38
CA ASN A 112 -2.80 -9.30 11.63
C ASN A 112 -2.01 -8.40 12.62
N SER A 113 -2.51 -7.20 12.87
CA SER A 113 -1.90 -6.24 13.80
C SER A 113 -1.95 -6.70 15.26
N GLY A 114 -2.91 -7.54 15.63
CA GLY A 114 -2.99 -8.18 16.95
C GLY A 114 -1.75 -9.00 17.32
N ARG A 115 -0.89 -9.36 16.35
CA ARG A 115 0.41 -10.02 16.59
C ARG A 115 1.56 -9.04 16.87
N GLY A 116 1.28 -7.74 16.89
CA GLY A 116 2.21 -6.67 17.19
C GLY A 116 2.74 -5.94 15.96
N PHE A 117 3.25 -4.73 16.20
CA PHE A 117 3.69 -3.80 15.15
C PHE A 117 4.69 -4.42 14.17
N PHE A 118 5.75 -5.05 14.66
CA PHE A 118 6.77 -5.66 13.80
C PHE A 118 6.19 -6.73 12.89
N PHE A 119 5.27 -7.56 13.44
CA PHE A 119 4.61 -8.60 12.64
C PHE A 119 3.77 -7.98 11.53
N ALA A 120 2.91 -7.03 11.83
CA ALA A 120 2.08 -6.35 10.84
C ALA A 120 2.91 -5.60 9.80
N HIS A 121 4.04 -5.00 10.21
CA HIS A 121 4.92 -4.25 9.32
C HIS A 121 5.63 -5.18 8.30
N MET A 122 6.48 -6.07 8.76
CA MET A 122 7.26 -6.95 7.88
C MET A 122 7.41 -8.38 8.36
N GLY A 123 7.16 -8.66 9.63
CA GLY A 123 7.36 -9.98 10.22
C GLY A 123 6.52 -11.08 9.57
N TRP A 124 5.34 -10.73 9.07
CA TRP A 124 4.44 -11.64 8.36
C TRP A 124 5.07 -12.24 7.08
N LEU A 125 6.00 -11.54 6.44
CA LEU A 125 6.77 -12.04 5.29
C LEU A 125 7.89 -13.00 5.69
N LEU A 126 8.43 -12.85 6.90
CA LEU A 126 9.57 -13.65 7.41
C LEU A 126 9.17 -15.03 7.89
N VAL A 127 7.88 -15.30 8.04
CA VAL A 127 7.34 -16.59 8.51
C VAL A 127 6.44 -17.20 7.45
N LYS A 128 6.26 -18.51 7.53
CA LYS A 128 5.28 -19.22 6.71
C LYS A 128 3.88 -18.71 7.03
N LYS A 129 3.09 -18.53 6.00
CA LYS A 129 1.70 -18.05 6.13
C LYS A 129 0.87 -19.08 6.91
N ASP A 130 0.05 -18.60 7.84
CA ASP A 130 -0.87 -19.46 8.59
C ASP A 130 -1.84 -20.18 7.63
N PRO A 131 -2.08 -21.49 7.78
CA PRO A 131 -3.00 -22.24 6.92
C PRO A 131 -4.41 -21.64 6.86
N ARG A 132 -4.87 -20.98 7.95
CA ARG A 132 -6.19 -20.31 8.00
C ARG A 132 -6.29 -19.14 7.03
N VAL A 133 -5.18 -18.44 6.74
CA VAL A 133 -5.14 -17.39 5.70
C VAL A 133 -5.39 -18.00 4.32
N HIS A 134 -4.77 -19.16 4.04
CA HIS A 134 -4.99 -19.87 2.79
C HIS A 134 -6.45 -20.34 2.66
N GLU A 135 -6.98 -20.98 3.69
CA GLU A 135 -8.37 -21.41 3.74
C GLU A 135 -9.35 -20.24 3.56
N ALA A 136 -9.10 -19.10 4.21
CA ALA A 136 -9.89 -17.88 4.02
C ALA A 136 -9.87 -17.40 2.58
N GLY A 137 -8.71 -17.47 1.93
CA GLY A 137 -8.53 -17.08 0.52
C GLY A 137 -9.33 -17.97 -0.44
N THR A 138 -9.43 -19.27 -0.20
CA THR A 138 -10.23 -20.18 -1.05
C THR A 138 -11.74 -19.92 -1.02
N LYS A 139 -12.22 -19.19 -0.02
CA LYS A 139 -13.65 -18.81 0.13
C LYS A 139 -14.02 -17.52 -0.63
N LEU A 140 -13.09 -16.92 -1.34
CA LEU A 140 -13.28 -15.68 -2.11
C LEU A 140 -13.22 -15.98 -3.62
N SER A 141 -14.03 -15.26 -4.42
CA SER A 141 -13.91 -15.32 -5.88
C SER A 141 -12.84 -14.37 -6.41
N TYR A 142 -12.16 -14.82 -7.46
CA TYR A 142 -11.12 -14.09 -8.18
C TYR A 142 -11.35 -14.12 -9.70
N ASP A 143 -12.55 -14.47 -10.17
CA ASP A 143 -12.89 -14.60 -11.59
C ASP A 143 -12.66 -13.29 -12.33
N ASP A 144 -12.90 -12.15 -11.67
CA ASP A 144 -12.63 -10.82 -12.21
C ASP A 144 -11.14 -10.56 -12.49
N LEU A 145 -10.24 -11.15 -11.71
CA LEU A 145 -8.80 -11.03 -11.92
C LEU A 145 -8.34 -11.90 -13.10
N TRP A 146 -8.84 -13.12 -13.20
CA TRP A 146 -8.50 -14.01 -14.29
C TRP A 146 -9.14 -13.60 -15.62
N ALA A 147 -10.22 -12.82 -15.60
CA ALA A 147 -10.80 -12.18 -16.77
C ALA A 147 -10.00 -10.96 -17.27
N ASP A 148 -9.09 -10.42 -16.45
CA ASP A 148 -8.24 -9.28 -16.82
C ASP A 148 -6.93 -9.75 -17.47
N TRP A 149 -6.77 -9.47 -18.77
CA TRP A 149 -5.59 -9.88 -19.52
C TRP A 149 -4.27 -9.31 -18.97
N THR A 150 -4.29 -8.16 -18.31
CA THR A 150 -3.09 -7.55 -17.72
C THR A 150 -2.62 -8.32 -16.49
N VAL A 151 -3.55 -8.82 -15.68
CA VAL A 151 -3.26 -9.69 -14.55
C VAL A 151 -2.67 -11.01 -15.03
N VAL A 152 -3.31 -11.64 -16.04
CA VAL A 152 -2.83 -12.90 -16.63
C VAL A 152 -1.45 -12.72 -17.28
N MET A 153 -1.21 -11.59 -17.94
CA MET A 153 0.09 -11.27 -18.54
C MET A 153 1.18 -11.14 -17.48
N GLN A 154 0.93 -10.40 -16.42
CA GLN A 154 1.91 -10.24 -15.34
C GLN A 154 2.22 -11.58 -14.66
N GLU A 155 1.20 -12.41 -14.43
CA GLU A 155 1.39 -13.73 -13.82
C GLU A 155 2.32 -14.62 -14.66
N LYS A 156 2.16 -14.59 -16.00
CA LYS A 156 3.03 -15.33 -16.95
C LYS A 156 4.47 -14.79 -16.98
N LEU A 157 4.65 -13.49 -16.77
CA LEU A 157 5.97 -12.85 -16.78
C LEU A 157 6.70 -12.94 -15.43
N ASN A 158 6.00 -13.29 -14.35
CA ASN A 158 6.58 -13.41 -13.01
C ASN A 158 7.49 -14.67 -12.92
N PRO A 159 8.66 -14.60 -12.24
CA PRO A 159 9.20 -13.45 -11.50
C PRO A 159 10.04 -12.48 -12.37
N TRP A 160 10.39 -12.86 -13.59
CA TRP A 160 11.38 -12.14 -14.39
C TRP A 160 10.93 -10.74 -14.80
N GLY A 161 9.66 -10.58 -15.16
CA GLY A 161 9.07 -9.28 -15.47
C GLY A 161 9.11 -8.33 -14.27
N ASN A 162 8.76 -8.83 -13.09
CA ASN A 162 8.82 -8.04 -11.86
C ASN A 162 10.26 -7.65 -11.49
N LEU A 163 11.22 -8.57 -11.58
CA LEU A 163 12.63 -8.28 -11.30
C LEU A 163 13.20 -7.28 -12.30
N PHE A 164 12.89 -7.44 -13.59
CA PHE A 164 13.29 -6.49 -14.62
C PHE A 164 12.74 -5.09 -14.32
N MET A 165 11.43 -4.96 -14.09
CA MET A 165 10.79 -3.68 -13.81
C MET A 165 11.25 -3.07 -12.48
N CYS A 166 11.58 -3.88 -11.48
CA CYS A 166 11.99 -3.39 -10.16
C CYS A 166 13.43 -2.87 -10.13
N PHE A 167 14.36 -3.54 -10.82
CA PHE A 167 15.80 -3.26 -10.70
C PHE A 167 16.43 -2.81 -12.02
N VAL A 168 16.15 -3.49 -13.14
CA VAL A 168 16.81 -3.19 -14.41
C VAL A 168 16.25 -1.92 -15.05
N PHE A 169 14.94 -1.81 -15.17
CA PHE A 169 14.30 -0.65 -15.80
C PHE A 169 14.65 0.68 -15.10
N PRO A 170 14.56 0.83 -13.76
CA PRO A 170 14.97 2.06 -13.08
C PRO A 170 16.46 2.36 -13.25
N THR A 171 17.32 1.33 -13.28
CA THR A 171 18.74 1.51 -13.54
C THR A 171 18.99 2.06 -14.96
N LEU A 172 18.30 1.52 -15.96
CA LEU A 172 18.38 2.02 -17.33
C LEU A 172 17.90 3.48 -17.45
N VAL A 173 16.81 3.83 -16.75
CA VAL A 173 16.33 5.23 -16.67
C VAL A 173 17.43 6.14 -16.08
N GLY A 174 18.05 5.72 -14.98
CA GLY A 174 19.16 6.47 -14.37
C GLY A 174 20.33 6.68 -15.31
N VAL A 175 20.76 5.61 -15.98
CA VAL A 175 21.93 5.67 -16.89
C VAL A 175 21.61 6.45 -18.16
N GLN A 176 20.48 6.19 -18.82
CA GLN A 176 20.19 6.71 -20.17
C GLN A 176 19.55 8.10 -20.12
N ILE A 177 18.75 8.41 -19.09
CA ILE A 177 18.01 9.68 -19.00
C ILE A 177 18.70 10.65 -18.05
N ALA A 178 19.09 10.20 -16.83
CA ALA A 178 19.78 11.05 -15.86
C ALA A 178 21.32 11.07 -16.08
N GLY A 179 21.86 10.27 -16.99
CA GLY A 179 23.30 10.20 -17.26
C GLY A 179 24.12 9.70 -16.05
N GLU A 180 23.50 8.96 -15.14
CA GLU A 180 24.09 8.51 -13.89
C GLU A 180 25.05 7.32 -14.11
N ASP A 181 26.00 7.12 -13.17
CA ASP A 181 26.77 5.89 -13.11
C ASP A 181 25.84 4.70 -12.82
N TRP A 182 26.09 3.56 -13.48
CA TRP A 182 25.19 2.41 -13.38
C TRP A 182 25.10 1.83 -11.96
N LYS A 183 26.14 1.90 -11.14
CA LYS A 183 26.12 1.44 -9.75
C LYS A 183 25.27 2.38 -8.89
N ASN A 184 25.42 3.69 -9.06
CA ASN A 184 24.57 4.66 -8.38
C ASN A 184 23.11 4.47 -8.78
N ALA A 185 22.83 4.37 -10.09
CA ALA A 185 21.49 4.13 -10.59
C ALA A 185 20.88 2.83 -10.02
N LEU A 186 21.62 1.72 -10.04
CA LEU A 186 21.15 0.43 -9.50
C LEU A 186 20.84 0.52 -8.00
N PHE A 187 21.76 1.06 -7.21
CA PHE A 187 21.59 1.05 -5.75
C PHE A 187 20.60 2.11 -5.29
N VAL A 188 20.49 3.26 -5.96
CA VAL A 188 19.58 4.35 -5.57
C VAL A 188 18.19 4.17 -6.19
N LEU A 189 18.08 4.04 -7.52
CA LEU A 189 16.78 3.92 -8.20
C LEU A 189 16.22 2.49 -8.16
N GLY A 190 17.08 1.47 -8.08
CA GLY A 190 16.67 0.09 -7.86
C GLY A 190 16.41 -0.19 -6.39
N PHE A 191 17.47 -0.44 -5.60
CA PHE A 191 17.35 -0.97 -4.24
C PHE A 191 16.77 0.01 -3.23
N LEU A 192 17.31 1.24 -3.11
CA LEU A 192 16.85 2.21 -2.11
C LEU A 192 15.39 2.59 -2.36
N ARG A 193 15.05 2.97 -3.59
CA ARG A 193 13.66 3.28 -3.96
C ARG A 193 12.73 2.10 -3.65
N TYR A 194 13.12 0.88 -3.99
CA TYR A 194 12.31 -0.33 -3.75
C TYR A 194 12.04 -0.54 -2.26
N VAL A 195 13.07 -0.51 -1.42
CA VAL A 195 12.92 -0.70 0.03
C VAL A 195 12.06 0.42 0.65
N LEU A 196 12.22 1.67 0.22
CA LEU A 196 11.36 2.76 0.70
C LEU A 196 9.88 2.55 0.33
N VAL A 197 9.59 2.04 -0.88
CA VAL A 197 8.21 1.70 -1.26
C VAL A 197 7.67 0.53 -0.45
N LEU A 198 8.50 -0.49 -0.17
CA LEU A 198 8.10 -1.59 0.73
C LEU A 198 7.68 -1.07 2.09
N HIS A 199 8.54 -0.26 2.73
CA HIS A 199 8.23 0.31 4.04
C HIS A 199 7.00 1.22 4.00
N ALA A 200 6.82 2.04 2.95
CA ALA A 200 5.63 2.87 2.78
C ALA A 200 4.35 2.01 2.76
N THR A 201 4.35 0.91 2.00
CA THR A 201 3.21 -0.03 1.98
C THR A 201 3.01 -0.71 3.33
N TRP A 202 4.09 -1.17 3.97
CA TRP A 202 4.00 -1.85 5.28
C TRP A 202 3.58 -0.93 6.41
N LEU A 203 3.82 0.38 6.32
CA LEU A 203 3.30 1.37 7.27
C LEU A 203 1.77 1.42 7.26
N VAL A 204 1.13 1.15 6.13
CA VAL A 204 -0.34 1.05 6.08
C VAL A 204 -0.84 -0.10 6.96
N ASN A 205 -0.18 -1.28 6.90
CA ASN A 205 -0.56 -2.46 7.68
C ASN A 205 -0.20 -2.33 9.18
N SER A 206 0.77 -1.48 9.52
CA SER A 206 1.28 -1.33 10.88
C SER A 206 0.90 0.03 11.48
N ALA A 207 1.55 1.11 11.08
CA ALA A 207 1.35 2.43 11.70
C ALA A 207 -0.11 2.90 11.61
N ALA A 208 -0.80 2.65 10.49
CA ALA A 208 -2.21 3.02 10.36
C ALA A 208 -3.18 2.07 11.09
N HIS A 209 -2.70 0.96 11.68
CA HIS A 209 -3.47 0.11 12.60
C HIS A 209 -3.14 0.35 14.08
N PHE A 210 -2.04 1.07 14.37
CA PHE A 210 -1.60 1.31 15.75
C PHE A 210 -1.73 2.77 16.18
N TYR A 211 -1.62 3.73 15.24
CA TYR A 211 -1.48 5.16 15.55
C TYR A 211 -2.37 6.00 14.65
N GLY A 212 -3.21 6.82 15.26
CA GLY A 212 -4.10 7.75 14.57
C GLY A 212 -5.44 7.90 15.28
N TYR A 213 -6.42 8.45 14.59
CA TYR A 213 -7.76 8.68 15.11
C TYR A 213 -8.81 7.90 14.29
N HIS A 214 -9.99 7.68 14.86
CA HIS A 214 -11.03 6.79 14.34
C HIS A 214 -12.36 7.53 14.16
N PRO A 215 -12.49 8.42 13.16
CA PRO A 215 -13.68 9.27 13.02
C PRO A 215 -14.91 8.53 12.48
N TYR A 216 -14.73 7.36 11.87
CA TYR A 216 -15.79 6.67 11.13
C TYR A 216 -16.19 5.34 11.76
N ASP A 217 -15.24 4.65 12.38
CA ASP A 217 -15.43 3.34 12.97
C ASP A 217 -14.41 3.12 14.09
N ASN A 218 -14.79 2.44 15.18
CA ASN A 218 -13.89 2.13 16.31
C ASN A 218 -13.01 0.88 16.07
N THR A 219 -12.87 0.42 14.83
CA THR A 219 -11.97 -0.67 14.45
C THR A 219 -10.51 -0.22 14.44
N PRO A 220 -9.52 -1.14 14.53
CA PRO A 220 -8.09 -0.80 14.59
C PRO A 220 -7.56 0.12 13.50
N PRO A 221 -7.99 0.02 12.21
CA PRO A 221 -7.54 0.96 11.17
C PRO A 221 -7.86 2.42 11.53
N SER A 222 -6.88 3.30 11.40
CA SER A 222 -6.94 4.70 11.83
C SER A 222 -6.63 5.67 10.69
N GLU A 223 -7.03 6.94 10.85
CA GLU A 223 -6.57 8.05 10.02
C GLU A 223 -5.18 8.48 10.45
N ASN A 224 -4.20 8.39 9.55
CA ASN A 224 -2.80 8.71 9.83
C ASN A 224 -2.18 9.51 8.67
N TRP A 225 -2.00 10.83 8.86
CA TRP A 225 -1.46 11.72 7.83
C TRP A 225 0.00 11.38 7.44
N PHE A 226 0.81 10.91 8.39
CA PHE A 226 2.19 10.52 8.13
C PHE A 226 2.26 9.33 7.17
N VAL A 227 1.42 8.31 7.40
CA VAL A 227 1.28 7.18 6.47
C VAL A 227 0.78 7.66 5.12
N SER A 228 -0.18 8.59 5.08
CA SER A 228 -0.70 9.16 3.84
C SER A 228 0.39 9.86 3.02
N LEU A 229 1.33 10.55 3.67
CA LEU A 229 2.46 11.21 3.01
C LEU A 229 3.36 10.21 2.28
N TRP A 230 3.79 9.15 2.96
CA TRP A 230 4.71 8.16 2.39
C TRP A 230 4.00 7.17 1.46
N ALA A 231 2.82 6.73 1.80
CA ALA A 231 2.02 5.80 0.99
C ALA A 231 1.07 6.52 0.02
N ILE A 232 1.39 7.75 -0.38
CA ILE A 232 0.73 8.57 -1.42
C ILE A 232 -0.80 8.58 -1.33
N GLY A 233 -1.35 8.68 -0.10
CA GLY A 233 -2.78 8.84 0.15
C GLY A 233 -3.48 7.64 0.78
N GLU A 234 -2.75 6.61 1.26
CA GLU A 234 -3.36 5.42 1.88
C GLU A 234 -3.46 5.51 3.42
N GLY A 235 -3.07 6.63 4.02
CA GLY A 235 -3.15 6.81 5.47
C GLY A 235 -4.55 7.18 5.99
N TRP A 236 -5.52 7.44 5.13
CA TRP A 236 -6.92 7.66 5.50
C TRP A 236 -7.63 6.30 5.65
N HIS A 237 -7.09 5.48 6.56
CA HIS A 237 -7.29 4.05 6.56
C HIS A 237 -8.55 3.62 7.32
N ASN A 238 -9.01 4.45 8.28
CA ASN A 238 -10.29 4.24 8.97
C ASN A 238 -11.48 4.47 8.02
N TRP A 239 -11.44 5.53 7.18
CA TRP A 239 -12.40 5.72 6.09
C TRP A 239 -12.40 4.54 5.13
N HIS A 240 -11.19 4.13 4.72
CA HIS A 240 -11.03 3.05 3.74
C HIS A 240 -11.62 1.72 4.24
N HIS A 241 -11.36 1.32 5.48
CA HIS A 241 -11.95 0.10 6.03
C HIS A 241 -13.46 0.20 6.21
N LYS A 242 -13.99 1.39 6.49
CA LYS A 242 -15.43 1.63 6.55
C LYS A 242 -16.09 1.56 5.18
N PHE A 243 -15.43 2.08 4.14
CA PHE A 243 -15.95 2.19 2.78
C PHE A 243 -14.94 1.72 1.74
N PRO A 244 -14.61 0.41 1.68
CA PRO A 244 -13.54 -0.10 0.84
C PRO A 244 -13.79 0.08 -0.67
N TYR A 245 -15.03 0.26 -1.08
CA TYR A 245 -15.40 0.52 -2.47
C TYR A 245 -15.19 1.97 -2.92
N ASP A 246 -14.90 2.91 -2.00
CA ASP A 246 -14.68 4.32 -2.33
C ASP A 246 -13.34 4.51 -3.03
N TYR A 247 -13.35 5.01 -4.29
CA TYR A 247 -12.12 5.17 -5.07
C TYR A 247 -11.14 6.18 -4.48
N ALA A 248 -11.63 7.12 -3.69
CA ALA A 248 -10.78 8.13 -3.07
C ALA A 248 -10.05 7.60 -1.84
N THR A 249 -10.59 6.56 -1.18
CA THR A 249 -10.10 6.08 0.13
C THR A 249 -9.95 7.19 1.18
N SER A 250 -10.77 8.26 1.07
CA SER A 250 -10.76 9.43 1.96
C SER A 250 -12.09 10.19 1.86
N GLU A 251 -12.55 10.78 2.97
CA GLU A 251 -13.79 11.55 2.99
C GLU A 251 -13.64 12.85 2.18
N PHE A 252 -12.55 13.59 2.44
CA PHE A 252 -12.37 14.93 1.89
C PHE A 252 -11.56 14.92 0.59
N GLY A 253 -11.52 16.10 -0.07
CA GLY A 253 -10.74 16.31 -1.27
C GLY A 253 -9.24 16.46 -0.98
N VAL A 254 -8.44 16.46 -2.04
CA VAL A 254 -6.97 16.52 -1.99
C VAL A 254 -6.40 17.78 -1.32
N THR A 255 -7.20 18.84 -1.22
CA THR A 255 -6.82 20.08 -0.53
C THR A 255 -6.86 19.96 1.00
N SER A 256 -7.67 19.03 1.53
CA SER A 256 -7.82 18.82 2.98
C SER A 256 -7.19 17.52 3.45
N GLN A 257 -7.15 16.51 2.58
CA GLN A 257 -6.53 15.23 2.85
C GLN A 257 -5.50 14.94 1.75
N PHE A 258 -4.21 14.94 2.10
CA PHE A 258 -3.15 14.64 1.14
C PHE A 258 -3.38 13.27 0.51
N ASN A 259 -3.75 13.26 -0.77
CA ASN A 259 -4.11 12.03 -1.49
C ASN A 259 -3.75 12.14 -2.98
N PRO A 260 -2.46 12.05 -3.32
CA PRO A 260 -1.99 12.12 -4.70
C PRO A 260 -2.59 11.02 -5.58
N THR A 261 -2.83 9.83 -5.03
CA THR A 261 -3.47 8.73 -5.78
C THR A 261 -4.86 9.11 -6.25
N LYS A 262 -5.70 9.72 -5.37
CA LYS A 262 -7.01 10.24 -5.76
C LYS A 262 -6.88 11.29 -6.88
N LEU A 263 -5.97 12.24 -6.71
CA LEU A 263 -5.73 13.28 -7.72
C LEU A 263 -5.38 12.67 -9.08
N THR A 264 -4.51 11.66 -9.11
CA THR A 264 -4.14 10.95 -10.35
C THR A 264 -5.35 10.23 -10.97
N ILE A 265 -6.19 9.56 -10.18
CA ILE A 265 -7.42 8.93 -10.68
C ILE A 265 -8.36 9.99 -11.28
N ASP A 266 -8.50 11.15 -10.64
CA ASP A 266 -9.34 12.24 -11.13
C ASP A 266 -8.81 12.81 -12.47
N ILE A 267 -7.50 13.01 -12.59
CA ILE A 267 -6.87 13.43 -13.86
C ILE A 267 -7.11 12.39 -14.95
N MET A 268 -6.92 11.09 -14.65
CA MET A 268 -7.17 10.02 -15.62
C MET A 268 -8.64 9.93 -16.02
N ALA A 269 -9.57 10.33 -15.15
CA ALA A 269 -10.98 10.40 -15.48
C ALA A 269 -11.30 11.58 -16.42
N VAL A 270 -10.66 12.72 -16.24
CA VAL A 270 -10.83 13.88 -17.14
C VAL A 270 -10.40 13.54 -18.56
N ILE A 271 -9.32 12.79 -18.75
CA ILE A 271 -8.85 12.35 -20.07
C ILE A 271 -9.52 11.06 -20.57
N GLY A 272 -10.56 10.56 -19.89
CA GLY A 272 -11.37 9.43 -20.34
C GLY A 272 -10.77 8.03 -20.12
N LEU A 273 -9.65 7.93 -19.39
CA LEU A 273 -9.01 6.63 -19.09
C LEU A 273 -9.59 5.95 -17.85
N VAL A 274 -10.37 6.66 -17.03
CA VAL A 274 -11.06 6.15 -15.84
C VAL A 274 -12.54 6.50 -15.93
N THR A 275 -13.40 5.52 -15.57
CA THR A 275 -14.86 5.67 -15.49
C THR A 275 -15.39 4.98 -14.24
N ASP A 276 -16.67 5.15 -13.94
CA ASP A 276 -17.39 4.43 -12.87
C ASP A 276 -16.71 4.56 -11.49
N ARG A 277 -16.32 5.78 -11.14
CA ARG A 277 -15.71 6.08 -9.82
C ARG A 277 -16.77 6.03 -8.73
N LYS A 278 -16.66 5.10 -7.80
CA LYS A 278 -17.58 4.93 -6.67
C LYS A 278 -17.20 5.84 -5.51
N ARG A 279 -18.17 6.50 -4.89
CA ARG A 279 -17.99 7.36 -3.71
C ARG A 279 -18.94 6.98 -2.59
N ALA A 280 -18.48 7.14 -1.35
CA ALA A 280 -19.27 6.87 -0.15
C ALA A 280 -19.74 8.13 0.60
N THR A 281 -19.35 9.33 0.16
CA THR A 281 -19.66 10.61 0.85
C THR A 281 -21.13 10.82 1.06
N ASP A 282 -22.00 10.48 0.08
CA ASP A 282 -23.44 10.68 0.20
C ASP A 282 -24.08 9.72 1.22
N ILE A 283 -23.57 8.47 1.27
CA ILE A 283 -24.02 7.48 2.25
C ILE A 283 -23.59 7.92 3.65
N TRP A 284 -22.37 8.42 3.78
CA TRP A 284 -21.84 8.92 5.04
C TRP A 284 -22.61 10.15 5.53
N GLY A 285 -22.97 11.09 4.64
CA GLY A 285 -23.82 12.23 4.96
C GLY A 285 -25.16 11.80 5.59
N LYS A 286 -25.83 10.84 4.98
CA LYS A 286 -27.08 10.28 5.51
C LYS A 286 -26.92 9.62 6.88
N ILE A 287 -25.81 8.90 7.10
CA ILE A 287 -25.49 8.27 8.40
C ILE A 287 -25.29 9.35 9.47
N LYS A 288 -24.58 10.45 9.17
CA LYS A 288 -24.39 11.59 10.09
C LYS A 288 -25.72 12.20 10.48
N GLU A 289 -26.54 12.57 9.50
CA GLU A 289 -27.87 13.16 9.72
C GLU A 289 -28.77 12.27 10.60
N SER A 290 -28.73 10.95 10.38
CA SER A 290 -29.48 10.01 11.20
C SER A 290 -28.97 9.99 12.65
N LYS A 291 -27.68 9.95 12.86
CA LYS A 291 -27.06 9.94 14.19
C LYS A 291 -27.28 11.24 14.95
N GLU A 292 -27.27 12.40 14.26
CA GLU A 292 -27.54 13.70 14.83
C GLU A 292 -29.02 13.77 15.31
N LYS A 293 -29.95 13.22 14.54
CA LYS A 293 -31.38 13.14 14.93
C LYS A 293 -31.61 12.26 16.15
N ASP A 294 -30.82 11.20 16.29
CA ASP A 294 -30.91 10.26 17.44
C ASP A 294 -30.21 10.80 18.71
N ALA A 295 -29.68 12.04 18.69
CA ALA A 295 -28.92 12.67 19.78
C ALA A 295 -27.71 11.81 20.30
N THR A 296 -27.31 10.78 19.55
CA THR A 296 -26.20 9.85 19.90
C THR A 296 -24.90 10.20 19.19
N PHE A 297 -24.94 11.15 18.26
CA PHE A 297 -23.79 11.53 17.44
C PHE A 297 -23.01 12.70 18.06
N LYS A 298 -21.75 12.47 18.40
CA LYS A 298 -20.76 13.55 18.61
C LYS A 298 -19.98 13.75 17.32
N ASP A 299 -19.97 14.97 16.77
CA ASP A 299 -19.21 15.30 15.56
C ASP A 299 -17.71 15.01 15.80
N PRO A 300 -17.08 14.12 15.03
CA PRO A 300 -15.65 13.84 15.18
C PRO A 300 -14.75 15.06 14.92
N LYS A 301 -15.26 16.12 14.29
CA LYS A 301 -14.53 17.40 14.12
C LYS A 301 -14.26 18.14 15.42
N GLY A 302 -14.89 17.73 16.54
CA GLY A 302 -14.65 18.30 17.87
C GLY A 302 -13.45 17.70 18.59
N ASP A 303 -12.90 16.57 18.14
CA ASP A 303 -11.68 16.00 18.72
C ASP A 303 -10.46 16.62 18.03
N ASP A 304 -9.95 17.71 18.63
CA ASP A 304 -8.70 18.36 18.27
C ASP A 304 -7.57 17.31 18.18
N PRO A 305 -6.82 17.23 17.06
CA PRO A 305 -5.67 16.34 16.93
C PRO A 305 -4.64 16.44 18.06
N SER A 306 -4.62 17.56 18.81
CA SER A 306 -3.79 17.75 20.01
C SER A 306 -4.17 16.80 21.14
N HIS A 307 -5.41 16.33 21.25
CA HIS A 307 -5.85 15.35 22.24
C HIS A 307 -5.28 13.95 21.98
N ALA A 308 -5.11 13.54 20.73
CA ALA A 308 -4.50 12.26 20.38
C ALA A 308 -3.02 12.18 20.84
N PHE A 309 -2.29 13.31 20.81
CA PHE A 309 -0.92 13.39 21.33
C PHE A 309 -0.84 13.31 22.86
N SER A 310 -1.85 13.80 23.58
CA SER A 310 -1.87 13.74 25.05
C SER A 310 -2.22 12.34 25.57
N GLU A 311 -3.08 11.59 24.91
CA GLU A 311 -3.38 10.19 25.26
C GLU A 311 -2.24 9.23 24.97
N LEU A 312 -1.44 9.48 23.91
CA LEU A 312 -0.23 8.71 23.63
C LEU A 312 0.84 8.89 24.72
N LYS A 313 0.95 10.08 25.31
CA LYS A 313 1.83 10.31 26.48
C LYS A 313 1.36 9.60 27.74
N ALA A 314 0.06 9.48 27.95
CA ALA A 314 -0.53 8.82 29.11
C ALA A 314 -0.44 7.29 29.06
N LYS A 315 -0.32 6.68 27.87
CA LYS A 315 -0.17 5.23 27.69
C LYS A 315 1.30 4.78 27.60
N ALA A 316 2.25 5.71 27.52
CA ALA A 316 3.69 5.43 27.45
C ALA A 316 4.40 5.56 28.82
N ASN A 317 3.69 5.97 29.87
CA ASN A 317 4.08 5.94 31.29
C ASN A 317 3.28 4.85 32.02
#